data_00e57176fc142602cda7caa6a41568e9
#
_entry.id   00e57176fc142602cda7caa6a41568e9
#
_cell.length_a   1.000
_cell.length_b   1.000
_cell.length_c   1.000
_cell.angle_alpha   90.00
_cell.angle_beta   90.00
_cell.angle_gamma   90.00
#
_symmetry.space_group_name_H-M   'P 1'
#
loop_
_entity.id
_entity.type
_entity.pdbx_description
1 polymer ?
#
loop_
_entity_poly.entity_id
_entity_poly.type
_entity_poly.pdbx_seq_one_letter_code
_entity_poly.pdbx_strand_id
1 'polypeptide(L)'
;MRTFKLISAPVLVGALTVSAMGYAPSVGATTIHQSTTSVAAHAVKPKIVKVVFKGTYKGTIAMLWSSTGVKATAVTGTGTGTYLGSSKLSGSGSAPASNTCDPLTGTGTLVGAGSKLVLKIIAPATSQACAAGQSAPTSVSVKGIAKVISGSGKYKGVFGTLKFTGSFSIKSTTAGSSESDAFTAALNGVLSIKK
;
A
#
# COMPACT_ATOMS: atom_id res chain seq x y z
N MET A 1 35.46 -5.94 21.35
CA MET A 1 35.67 -6.56 20.04
C MET A 1 35.04 -7.93 20.05
N ARG A 2 33.90 -8.13 19.39
CA ARG A 2 33.32 -9.45 19.16
C ARG A 2 33.02 -9.55 17.67
N THR A 3 33.78 -10.40 16.98
CA THR A 3 33.69 -10.74 15.57
C THR A 3 32.48 -11.61 15.29
N PHE A 4 31.56 -11.16 14.46
CA PHE A 4 30.48 -12.01 13.92
C PHE A 4 30.93 -12.68 12.63
N LYS A 5 30.93 -14.02 12.67
CA LYS A 5 31.24 -14.90 11.55
C LYS A 5 30.02 -14.99 10.61
N LEU A 6 30.20 -14.57 9.36
CA LEU A 6 29.27 -14.78 8.26
C LEU A 6 29.26 -16.26 7.86
N ILE A 7 28.13 -16.91 7.95
CA ILE A 7 27.91 -18.27 7.41
C ILE A 7 27.26 -18.11 6.04
N SER A 8 28.00 -18.45 5.01
CA SER A 8 27.55 -18.50 3.62
C SER A 8 26.95 -19.88 3.35
N ALA A 9 25.69 -19.94 2.88
CA ALA A 9 25.06 -21.19 2.44
C ALA A 9 25.09 -21.28 0.90
N PRO A 10 25.43 -22.43 0.32
CA PRO A 10 25.45 -22.59 -1.13
C PRO A 10 24.07 -22.91 -1.68
N VAL A 11 23.69 -22.24 -2.77
CA VAL A 11 22.52 -22.51 -3.59
C VAL A 11 22.82 -23.69 -4.52
N LEU A 12 22.08 -24.77 -4.38
CA LEU A 12 22.09 -25.92 -5.29
C LEU A 12 21.11 -25.67 -6.43
N VAL A 13 21.64 -25.48 -7.64
CA VAL A 13 20.85 -25.45 -8.89
C VAL A 13 20.81 -26.87 -9.43
N GLY A 14 19.65 -27.49 -9.39
CA GLY A 14 19.39 -28.80 -10.01
C GLY A 14 18.79 -28.62 -11.41
N ALA A 15 19.55 -28.94 -12.44
CA ALA A 15 19.05 -29.05 -13.81
C ALA A 15 18.59 -30.49 -14.08
N LEU A 16 17.30 -30.68 -14.35
CA LEU A 16 16.71 -31.93 -14.83
C LEU A 16 16.56 -31.86 -16.34
N THR A 17 17.44 -32.54 -17.06
CA THR A 17 17.29 -32.82 -18.50
C THR A 17 16.57 -34.16 -18.66
N VAL A 18 15.38 -34.13 -19.25
CA VAL A 18 14.65 -35.32 -19.69
C VAL A 18 14.83 -35.45 -21.19
N SER A 19 15.64 -36.44 -21.59
CA SER A 19 15.75 -36.87 -23.01
C SER A 19 14.74 -37.98 -23.26
N ALA A 20 13.73 -37.72 -24.08
CA ALA A 20 12.82 -38.73 -24.58
C ALA A 20 13.19 -39.07 -26.04
N MET A 21 13.79 -40.23 -26.26
CA MET A 21 13.88 -40.84 -27.57
C MET A 21 12.54 -41.48 -27.89
N GLY A 22 11.84 -40.98 -28.89
CA GLY A 22 10.59 -41.53 -29.40
C GLY A 22 10.75 -42.02 -30.82
N TYR A 23 10.54 -43.31 -31.01
CA TYR A 23 10.43 -44.00 -32.32
C TYR A 23 9.27 -43.45 -33.15
N ALA A 24 9.52 -43.21 -34.43
CA ALA A 24 8.50 -42.86 -35.39
C ALA A 24 8.01 -44.12 -36.13
N PRO A 25 6.70 -44.38 -36.17
CA PRO A 25 6.10 -45.15 -37.25
C PRO A 25 5.50 -44.19 -38.28
N SER A 26 5.93 -44.30 -39.50
CA SER A 26 5.33 -43.64 -40.67
C SER A 26 3.97 -44.26 -41.00
N VAL A 27 2.91 -43.48 -40.82
CA VAL A 27 1.57 -43.83 -41.34
C VAL A 27 1.02 -42.61 -42.09
N GLY A 28 0.45 -42.89 -43.24
CA GLY A 28 0.07 -41.98 -44.30
C GLY A 28 -0.65 -40.70 -43.93
N ALA A 29 -0.20 -39.64 -44.56
CA ALA A 29 -0.76 -38.30 -44.40
C ALA A 29 -2.11 -38.20 -45.13
N THR A 30 -3.20 -38.27 -44.39
CA THR A 30 -4.48 -37.71 -44.84
C THR A 30 -4.52 -36.25 -44.40
N THR A 31 -4.29 -35.33 -45.32
CA THR A 31 -4.40 -33.88 -45.08
C THR A 31 -5.85 -33.53 -44.86
N ILE A 32 -6.28 -33.53 -43.60
CA ILE A 32 -7.52 -32.88 -43.20
C ILE A 32 -7.23 -31.39 -43.12
N HIS A 33 -7.69 -30.61 -44.07
CA HIS A 33 -7.75 -29.15 -43.98
C HIS A 33 -8.74 -28.80 -42.85
N GLN A 34 -8.27 -28.72 -41.63
CA GLN A 34 -9.00 -28.07 -40.56
C GLN A 34 -8.93 -26.54 -40.82
N SER A 35 -10.01 -26.02 -41.40
CA SER A 35 -10.27 -24.58 -41.40
C SER A 35 -10.43 -24.13 -39.95
N THR A 36 -9.34 -23.70 -39.34
CA THR A 36 -9.39 -22.99 -38.06
C THR A 36 -10.02 -21.63 -38.31
N THR A 37 -11.34 -21.56 -38.19
CA THR A 37 -12.04 -20.28 -38.05
C THR A 37 -11.54 -19.66 -36.77
N SER A 38 -10.54 -18.77 -36.82
CA SER A 38 -10.11 -17.96 -35.70
C SER A 38 -11.28 -17.01 -35.35
N VAL A 39 -12.08 -17.40 -34.37
CA VAL A 39 -13.05 -16.51 -33.77
C VAL A 39 -12.24 -15.41 -33.09
N ALA A 40 -12.10 -14.26 -33.76
CA ALA A 40 -11.49 -13.08 -33.17
C ALA A 40 -12.31 -12.73 -31.94
N ALA A 41 -11.76 -13.04 -30.77
CA ALA A 41 -12.35 -12.65 -29.51
C ALA A 41 -12.42 -11.12 -29.50
N HIS A 42 -13.62 -10.57 -29.65
CA HIS A 42 -13.84 -9.13 -29.52
C HIS A 42 -13.44 -8.75 -28.10
N ALA A 43 -12.27 -8.10 -27.94
CA ALA A 43 -11.81 -7.57 -26.67
C ALA A 43 -12.79 -6.48 -26.22
N VAL A 44 -13.70 -6.84 -25.34
CA VAL A 44 -14.63 -5.88 -24.72
C VAL A 44 -13.79 -4.88 -23.94
N LYS A 45 -13.81 -3.61 -24.37
CA LYS A 45 -13.11 -2.55 -23.65
C LYS A 45 -13.67 -2.45 -22.22
N PRO A 46 -12.84 -2.52 -21.17
CA PRO A 46 -13.32 -2.45 -19.79
C PRO A 46 -14.00 -1.10 -19.55
N LYS A 47 -15.20 -1.14 -19.00
CA LYS A 47 -15.93 0.06 -18.58
C LYS A 47 -15.26 0.66 -17.35
N ILE A 48 -14.91 1.95 -17.40
CA ILE A 48 -14.36 2.68 -16.25
C ILE A 48 -15.48 3.43 -15.55
N VAL A 49 -15.64 3.19 -14.26
CA VAL A 49 -16.59 3.90 -13.39
C VAL A 49 -15.81 4.79 -12.42
N LYS A 50 -16.16 6.09 -12.36
CA LYS A 50 -15.61 7.04 -11.39
C LYS A 50 -16.41 6.99 -10.10
N VAL A 51 -15.72 7.00 -8.95
CA VAL A 51 -16.29 6.98 -7.61
C VAL A 51 -15.66 8.08 -6.78
N VAL A 52 -16.47 8.94 -6.20
CA VAL A 52 -16.01 9.93 -5.21
C VAL A 52 -15.83 9.18 -3.89
N PHE A 53 -14.58 9.08 -3.44
CA PHE A 53 -14.25 8.54 -2.14
C PHE A 53 -14.22 9.65 -1.09
N LYS A 54 -14.87 9.40 0.04
CA LYS A 54 -14.75 10.19 1.28
C LYS A 54 -14.65 9.21 2.44
N GLY A 55 -13.69 9.43 3.35
CA GLY A 55 -13.54 8.61 4.56
C GLY A 55 -12.96 9.43 5.69
N THR A 56 -13.42 9.14 6.92
CA THR A 56 -12.91 9.76 8.15
C THR A 56 -12.64 8.66 9.18
N TYR A 57 -11.52 8.77 9.87
CA TYR A 57 -11.02 7.76 10.80
C TYR A 57 -10.48 8.41 12.07
N LYS A 58 -10.64 7.70 13.20
CA LYS A 58 -10.06 8.04 14.49
C LYS A 58 -9.45 6.78 15.10
N GLY A 59 -8.38 6.93 15.85
CA GLY A 59 -7.74 5.78 16.46
C GLY A 59 -6.44 6.13 17.17
N THR A 60 -5.48 5.21 17.15
CA THR A 60 -4.18 5.36 17.78
C THR A 60 -3.04 5.19 16.79
N ILE A 61 -1.98 5.98 17.00
CA ILE A 61 -0.71 5.89 16.30
C ILE A 61 0.38 5.54 17.32
N ALA A 62 1.08 4.43 17.10
CA ALA A 62 2.25 4.03 17.87
C ALA A 62 3.51 4.48 17.13
N MET A 63 4.39 5.18 17.83
CA MET A 63 5.59 5.79 17.28
C MET A 63 6.84 5.33 18.03
N LEU A 64 7.94 5.20 17.28
CA LEU A 64 9.28 4.95 17.80
C LEU A 64 10.21 6.05 17.27
N TRP A 65 10.87 6.75 18.15
CA TRP A 65 11.83 7.80 17.85
C TRP A 65 13.25 7.25 17.71
N SER A 66 14.00 7.79 16.77
CA SER A 66 15.42 7.53 16.58
C SER A 66 16.19 8.84 16.45
N SER A 67 17.50 8.79 16.41
CA SER A 67 18.35 9.97 16.18
C SER A 67 18.14 10.62 14.78
N THR A 68 17.54 9.91 13.83
CA THR A 68 17.36 10.36 12.44
C THR A 68 15.91 10.57 12.04
N GLY A 69 14.95 10.27 12.92
CA GLY A 69 13.55 10.46 12.58
C GLY A 69 12.58 9.67 13.45
N VAL A 70 11.33 9.66 13.04
CA VAL A 70 10.22 8.97 13.68
C VAL A 70 9.64 7.89 12.75
N LYS A 71 9.35 6.73 13.32
CA LYS A 71 8.66 5.63 12.66
C LYS A 71 7.30 5.41 13.34
N ALA A 72 6.21 5.61 12.60
CA ALA A 72 4.90 5.14 13.00
C ALA A 72 4.86 3.61 12.77
N THR A 73 5.05 2.85 13.83
CA THR A 73 5.14 1.38 13.80
C THR A 73 3.78 0.74 13.58
N ALA A 74 2.72 1.38 14.11
CA ALA A 74 1.35 0.98 13.88
C ALA A 74 0.43 2.21 13.90
N VAL A 75 -0.44 2.30 12.92
CA VAL A 75 -1.58 3.22 12.88
C VAL A 75 -2.82 2.35 12.80
N THR A 76 -3.71 2.43 13.79
CA THR A 76 -4.92 1.63 13.85
C THR A 76 -6.11 2.51 14.20
N GLY A 77 -7.17 2.42 13.42
CA GLY A 77 -8.35 3.26 13.65
C GLY A 77 -9.63 2.66 13.09
N THR A 78 -10.74 3.26 13.48
CA THR A 78 -12.06 2.96 12.97
C THR A 78 -12.70 4.22 12.41
N GLY A 79 -13.62 4.06 11.48
CA GLY A 79 -14.29 5.18 10.85
C GLY A 79 -15.27 4.75 9.78
N THR A 80 -15.55 5.64 8.85
CA THR A 80 -16.43 5.36 7.72
C THR A 80 -15.74 5.71 6.41
N GLY A 81 -16.10 5.00 5.35
CA GLY A 81 -15.60 5.29 4.01
C GLY A 81 -16.61 4.92 2.93
N THR A 82 -16.59 5.63 1.80
CA THR A 82 -17.44 5.32 0.64
C THR A 82 -17.31 3.84 0.28
N TYR A 83 -18.40 3.12 0.11
CA TYR A 83 -18.50 1.67 -0.14
C TYR A 83 -17.87 0.74 0.92
N LEU A 84 -17.15 1.28 1.90
CA LEU A 84 -16.60 0.53 3.02
C LEU A 84 -17.58 0.53 4.22
N GLY A 85 -18.49 1.53 4.28
CA GLY A 85 -19.34 1.74 5.45
C GLY A 85 -18.51 1.94 6.71
N SER A 86 -18.91 1.33 7.82
CA SER A 86 -18.07 1.20 9.00
C SER A 86 -16.84 0.37 8.66
N SER A 87 -15.65 0.92 8.89
CA SER A 87 -14.40 0.35 8.39
C SER A 87 -13.23 0.57 9.34
N LYS A 88 -12.21 -0.26 9.18
CA LYS A 88 -10.95 -0.20 9.92
C LYS A 88 -9.85 0.38 9.03
N LEU A 89 -9.04 1.26 9.60
CA LEU A 89 -7.78 1.73 9.04
C LEU A 89 -6.64 1.03 9.76
N SER A 90 -5.67 0.52 9.02
CA SER A 90 -4.37 0.09 9.55
C SER A 90 -3.26 0.62 8.66
N GLY A 91 -2.08 0.87 9.23
CA GLY A 91 -0.96 1.41 8.45
C GLY A 91 0.31 1.55 9.25
N SER A 92 1.34 2.01 8.56
CA SER A 92 2.64 2.38 9.11
C SER A 92 3.29 3.45 8.24
N GLY A 93 4.30 4.14 8.79
CA GLY A 93 4.99 5.19 8.05
C GLY A 93 6.24 5.66 8.74
N SER A 94 6.92 6.63 8.12
CA SER A 94 8.10 7.27 8.71
C SER A 94 8.28 8.68 8.14
N ALA A 95 8.93 9.52 8.94
CA ALA A 95 9.38 10.84 8.54
C ALA A 95 10.75 11.09 9.18
N PRO A 96 11.66 11.84 8.54
CA PRO A 96 12.76 12.50 9.25
C PRO A 96 12.17 13.37 10.36
N ALA A 97 12.98 13.71 11.37
CA ALA A 97 12.60 14.66 12.40
C ALA A 97 13.64 15.80 12.44
N SER A 98 13.89 16.39 11.28
CA SER A 98 14.94 17.38 11.07
C SER A 98 14.42 18.81 10.94
N ASN A 99 13.14 18.97 10.58
CA ASN A 99 12.51 20.27 10.33
C ASN A 99 11.12 20.33 10.97
N THR A 100 10.55 21.53 11.02
CA THR A 100 9.15 21.74 11.44
C THR A 100 8.15 20.99 10.54
N CYS A 101 8.46 20.89 9.24
CA CYS A 101 7.70 20.09 8.26
C CYS A 101 8.66 19.14 7.56
N ASP A 102 8.45 17.86 7.74
CA ASP A 102 9.26 16.82 7.13
C ASP A 102 8.46 15.96 6.12
N PRO A 103 9.12 15.47 5.07
CA PRO A 103 8.49 14.57 4.11
C PRO A 103 8.09 13.25 4.79
N LEU A 104 6.92 12.76 4.43
CA LEU A 104 6.33 11.56 5.06
C LEU A 104 6.15 10.46 4.03
N THR A 105 6.48 9.24 4.41
CA THR A 105 6.24 8.02 3.63
C THR A 105 5.40 7.03 4.42
N GLY A 106 4.72 6.12 3.76
CA GLY A 106 3.94 5.11 4.47
C GLY A 106 3.02 4.28 3.59
N THR A 107 2.37 3.33 4.23
CA THR A 107 1.35 2.48 3.64
C THR A 107 0.14 2.39 4.55
N GLY A 108 -1.01 2.16 3.98
CA GLY A 108 -2.26 2.01 4.73
C GLY A 108 -3.22 1.04 4.06
N THR A 109 -4.10 0.49 4.85
CA THR A 109 -5.17 -0.41 4.40
C THR A 109 -6.48 0.02 5.05
N LEU A 110 -7.52 0.14 4.25
CA LEU A 110 -8.90 0.36 4.68
C LEU A 110 -9.71 -0.90 4.41
N VAL A 111 -10.45 -1.40 5.40
CA VAL A 111 -11.24 -2.64 5.29
C VAL A 111 -12.63 -2.42 5.88
N GLY A 112 -13.67 -2.71 5.10
CA GLY A 112 -15.06 -2.65 5.57
C GLY A 112 -16.03 -3.15 4.51
N ALA A 113 -17.22 -3.60 4.94
CA ALA A 113 -18.30 -4.11 4.08
C ALA A 113 -17.83 -5.08 2.97
N GLY A 114 -16.94 -6.04 3.31
CA GLY A 114 -16.39 -7.01 2.36
C GLY A 114 -15.46 -6.41 1.28
N SER A 115 -15.04 -5.17 1.45
CA SER A 115 -14.18 -4.44 0.50
C SER A 115 -12.91 -3.97 1.18
N LYS A 116 -11.82 -3.84 0.39
CA LYS A 116 -10.51 -3.40 0.86
C LYS A 116 -9.89 -2.42 -0.12
N LEU A 117 -9.17 -1.43 0.42
CA LEU A 117 -8.27 -0.55 -0.31
C LEU A 117 -6.87 -0.63 0.30
N VAL A 118 -5.85 -0.74 -0.52
CA VAL A 118 -4.44 -0.65 -0.12
C VAL A 118 -3.87 0.64 -0.68
N LEU A 119 -3.26 1.43 0.19
CA LEU A 119 -2.77 2.76 -0.09
C LEU A 119 -1.26 2.83 0.14
N LYS A 120 -0.57 3.62 -0.67
CA LYS A 120 0.84 3.99 -0.47
C LYS A 120 0.97 5.51 -0.59
N ILE A 121 1.58 6.15 0.39
CA ILE A 121 1.92 7.56 0.33
C ILE A 121 2.99 7.74 -0.73
N ILE A 122 2.72 8.62 -1.69
CA ILE A 122 3.63 8.90 -2.81
C ILE A 122 4.27 10.26 -2.63
N ALA A 123 5.46 10.37 -3.19
CA ALA A 123 6.27 11.57 -3.36
C ALA A 123 6.45 12.39 -2.06
N PRO A 124 7.61 12.35 -1.45
CA PRO A 124 7.91 13.12 -0.22
C PRO A 124 7.59 14.61 -0.35
N ALA A 125 7.74 15.19 -1.54
CA ALA A 125 7.46 16.61 -1.80
C ALA A 125 5.98 17.01 -1.64
N THR A 126 5.04 16.05 -1.77
CA THR A 126 3.59 16.33 -1.67
C THR A 126 2.95 15.84 -0.38
N SER A 127 3.72 15.09 0.43
CA SER A 127 3.22 14.49 1.66
C SER A 127 4.14 14.87 2.82
N GLN A 128 3.60 15.59 3.79
CA GLN A 128 4.36 16.20 4.87
C GLN A 128 3.69 15.95 6.23
N ALA A 129 4.52 15.83 7.25
CA ALA A 129 4.16 15.93 8.66
C ALA A 129 4.75 17.23 9.20
N CYS A 130 3.90 18.10 9.73
CA CYS A 130 4.30 19.41 10.24
C CYS A 130 3.97 19.53 11.73
N ALA A 131 4.97 19.73 12.57
CA ALA A 131 4.81 20.02 13.98
C ALA A 131 4.40 21.49 14.17
N ALA A 132 3.51 21.76 15.13
CA ALA A 132 3.09 23.12 15.47
C ALA A 132 4.17 23.90 16.25
N GLY A 133 5.12 23.19 16.89
CA GLY A 133 6.24 23.76 17.65
C GLY A 133 7.51 22.94 17.43
N GLN A 134 8.65 23.51 17.81
CA GLN A 134 9.96 22.88 17.65
C GLN A 134 10.32 21.90 18.78
N SER A 135 9.58 21.94 19.88
CA SER A 135 9.78 21.08 21.05
C SER A 135 8.51 20.33 21.41
N ALA A 136 8.68 19.13 21.95
CA ALA A 136 7.58 18.37 22.54
C ALA A 136 7.23 18.91 23.96
N PRO A 137 5.96 18.83 24.42
CA PRO A 137 4.82 18.28 23.68
C PRO A 137 4.32 19.23 22.58
N THR A 138 3.91 18.67 21.43
CA THR A 138 3.38 19.48 20.34
C THR A 138 2.36 18.66 19.50
N SER A 139 1.51 19.37 18.77
CA SER A 139 0.62 18.74 17.80
C SER A 139 1.30 18.63 16.43
N VAL A 140 1.00 17.56 15.72
CA VAL A 140 1.48 17.31 14.36
C VAL A 140 0.30 17.24 13.41
N SER A 141 0.34 18.03 12.34
CA SER A 141 -0.58 17.93 11.23
C SER A 141 0.07 17.16 10.08
N VAL A 142 -0.67 16.24 9.47
CA VAL A 142 -0.22 15.51 8.29
C VAL A 142 -1.11 15.81 7.10
N LYS A 143 -0.52 15.95 5.93
CA LYS A 143 -1.24 16.12 4.66
C LYS A 143 -0.46 15.47 3.52
N GLY A 144 -1.17 15.03 2.50
CA GLY A 144 -0.49 14.46 1.34
C GLY A 144 -1.41 13.73 0.38
N ILE A 145 -0.77 12.94 -0.47
CA ILE A 145 -1.41 12.13 -1.50
C ILE A 145 -1.04 10.67 -1.30
N ALA A 146 -2.05 9.81 -1.25
CA ALA A 146 -1.90 8.37 -1.23
C ALA A 146 -2.39 7.77 -2.55
N LYS A 147 -1.54 6.98 -3.22
CA LYS A 147 -1.90 6.20 -4.40
C LYS A 147 -2.60 4.92 -3.96
N VAL A 148 -3.70 4.57 -4.63
CA VAL A 148 -4.32 3.26 -4.47
C VAL A 148 -3.48 2.23 -5.22
N ILE A 149 -2.97 1.23 -4.49
CA ILE A 149 -2.11 0.18 -5.02
C ILE A 149 -2.96 -1.01 -5.46
N SER A 150 -3.99 -1.35 -4.66
CA SER A 150 -4.91 -2.43 -4.97
C SER A 150 -6.23 -2.26 -4.22
N GLY A 151 -7.23 -3.01 -4.65
CA GLY A 151 -8.52 -3.08 -3.97
C GLY A 151 -9.23 -4.40 -4.22
N SER A 152 -10.15 -4.75 -3.33
CA SER A 152 -11.01 -5.92 -3.45
C SER A 152 -12.48 -5.59 -3.15
N GLY A 153 -13.38 -6.54 -3.37
CA GLY A 153 -14.82 -6.33 -3.24
C GLY A 153 -15.32 -5.29 -4.24
N LYS A 154 -16.03 -4.28 -3.78
CA LYS A 154 -16.52 -3.16 -4.61
C LYS A 154 -15.38 -2.32 -5.23
N TYR A 155 -14.15 -2.46 -4.73
CA TYR A 155 -12.94 -1.79 -5.21
C TYR A 155 -12.04 -2.68 -6.07
N LYS A 156 -12.50 -3.87 -6.52
CA LYS A 156 -11.74 -4.69 -7.48
C LYS A 156 -11.44 -3.89 -8.76
N GLY A 157 -10.18 -3.85 -9.19
CA GLY A 157 -9.76 -3.09 -10.38
C GLY A 157 -9.67 -1.57 -10.17
N VAL A 158 -9.65 -1.09 -8.93
CA VAL A 158 -9.53 0.34 -8.59
C VAL A 158 -8.13 0.87 -8.86
N PHE A 159 -8.08 2.13 -9.29
CA PHE A 159 -6.86 2.93 -9.40
C PHE A 159 -7.17 4.40 -9.16
N GLY A 160 -6.13 5.19 -8.88
CA GLY A 160 -6.24 6.61 -8.60
C GLY A 160 -5.51 7.03 -7.35
N THR A 161 -5.79 8.23 -6.88
CA THR A 161 -5.14 8.83 -5.71
C THR A 161 -6.20 9.44 -4.78
N LEU A 162 -5.87 9.46 -3.49
CA LEU A 162 -6.64 10.13 -2.45
C LEU A 162 -5.77 11.20 -1.80
N LYS A 163 -6.31 12.39 -1.59
CA LYS A 163 -5.75 13.37 -0.66
C LYS A 163 -6.04 12.88 0.75
N PHE A 164 -5.08 12.99 1.64
CA PHE A 164 -5.29 12.75 3.06
C PHE A 164 -4.86 13.95 3.89
N THR A 165 -5.55 14.14 5.01
CA THR A 165 -5.18 15.05 6.09
C THR A 165 -5.38 14.31 7.40
N GLY A 166 -4.65 14.72 8.43
CA GLY A 166 -4.79 14.13 9.76
C GLY A 166 -4.03 14.93 10.79
N SER A 167 -4.20 14.56 12.05
CA SER A 167 -3.48 15.15 13.18
C SER A 167 -3.31 14.14 14.31
N PHE A 168 -2.22 14.30 15.06
CA PHE A 168 -1.91 13.61 16.30
C PHE A 168 -1.03 14.50 17.16
N SER A 169 -0.77 14.10 18.40
CA SER A 169 0.16 14.78 19.30
C SER A 169 1.41 13.95 19.51
N ILE A 170 2.52 14.60 19.84
CA ILE A 170 3.75 13.97 20.29
C ILE A 170 4.13 14.54 21.67
N LYS A 171 4.58 13.67 22.57
CA LYS A 171 4.94 14.01 23.94
C LYS A 171 6.43 14.06 24.17
N SER A 172 7.19 13.33 23.37
CA SER A 172 8.64 13.28 23.44
C SER A 172 9.24 13.09 22.05
N THR A 173 10.43 13.66 21.84
CA THR A 173 11.25 13.45 20.63
C THR A 173 12.59 12.79 20.96
N THR A 174 12.74 12.28 22.18
CA THR A 174 13.97 11.64 22.65
C THR A 174 14.22 10.36 21.86
N ALA A 175 15.40 10.21 21.29
CA ALA A 175 15.81 9.00 20.56
C ALA A 175 15.71 7.75 21.46
N GLY A 176 15.12 6.68 20.96
CA GLY A 176 14.83 5.44 21.68
C GLY A 176 13.49 5.44 22.41
N SER A 177 12.82 6.59 22.54
CA SER A 177 11.49 6.64 23.15
C SER A 177 10.41 6.06 22.22
N SER A 178 9.39 5.44 22.82
CA SER A 178 8.17 5.02 22.14
C SER A 178 6.96 5.64 22.79
N GLU A 179 5.98 6.00 21.99
CA GLU A 179 4.73 6.57 22.47
C GLU A 179 3.54 6.10 21.63
N SER A 180 2.35 6.21 22.21
CA SER A 180 1.09 5.95 21.51
C SER A 180 0.12 7.08 21.81
N ASP A 181 -0.43 7.68 20.75
CA ASP A 181 -1.31 8.82 20.84
C ASP A 181 -2.55 8.66 19.96
N ALA A 182 -3.59 9.43 20.30
CA ALA A 182 -4.79 9.49 19.49
C ALA A 182 -4.50 10.21 18.16
N PHE A 183 -5.09 9.73 17.07
CA PHE A 183 -5.03 10.42 15.79
C PHE A 183 -6.41 10.58 15.15
N THR A 184 -6.51 11.54 14.26
CA THR A 184 -7.64 11.69 13.32
C THR A 184 -7.10 11.71 11.90
N ALA A 185 -7.88 11.18 10.95
CA ALA A 185 -7.54 11.25 9.53
C ALA A 185 -8.80 11.39 8.67
N ALA A 186 -8.67 12.15 7.59
CA ALA A 186 -9.67 12.26 6.53
C ALA A 186 -9.01 11.95 5.18
N LEU A 187 -9.72 11.19 4.34
CA LEU A 187 -9.28 10.85 2.98
C LEU A 187 -10.38 11.24 1.99
N ASN A 188 -10.01 11.86 0.89
CA ASN A 188 -10.94 12.22 -0.18
C ASN A 188 -10.29 12.18 -1.56
N GLY A 189 -11.10 11.92 -2.59
CA GLY A 189 -10.63 11.93 -3.97
C GLY A 189 -11.60 11.25 -4.92
N VAL A 190 -11.22 11.21 -6.20
CA VAL A 190 -11.95 10.48 -7.23
C VAL A 190 -11.15 9.25 -7.64
N LEU A 191 -11.72 8.08 -7.45
CA LEU A 191 -11.17 6.80 -7.85
C LEU A 191 -11.83 6.32 -9.14
N SER A 192 -11.08 5.58 -9.95
CA SER A 192 -11.56 4.90 -11.15
C SER A 192 -11.56 3.39 -10.91
N ILE A 193 -12.62 2.71 -11.30
CA ILE A 193 -12.78 1.25 -11.17
C ILE A 193 -13.00 0.67 -12.56
N LYS A 194 -12.16 -0.31 -12.95
CA LYS A 194 -12.36 -1.11 -14.17
C LYS A 194 -13.40 -2.20 -13.87
N LYS A 195 -14.46 -2.24 -14.65
CA LYS A 195 -15.51 -3.27 -14.61
C LYS A 195 -15.50 -4.11 -15.89
#